data_2c0954d3783a0f4534d96e07888bea63
#
_entry.id   2c0954d3783a0f4534d96e07888bea63
#
_cell.length_a   1.000
_cell.length_b   1.000
_cell.length_c   1.000
_cell.angle_alpha   90.00
_cell.angle_beta   90.00
_cell.angle_gamma   90.00
#
_symmetry.space_group_name_H-M   'P 1'
#
loop_
_entity.id
_entity.type
_entity.pdbx_description
1 polymer ?
#
loop_
_entity_poly.entity_id
_entity_poly.type
_entity_poly.pdbx_seq_one_letter_code
_entity_poly.pdbx_strand_id
1 'polypeptide(L)'
;MIDLPGPATGLAGDNSGTAYVSTHGGYFVVDLTAGRAVRVDVRDADNVDFSAITRLVDGKVALGSADGTLRTLTPGATDGRRANIRARVDSLAAQGDTVAILDREQTSVTTIGADGRIGQSLRAGQGATTMVTDPAGRLLVTDTRGGQLLVFGVDPLILRQAYPVPQSPYGVTGSRGLTWVSQTSANIVIGYDLSTGIPLEKVRYPTVRQPNTLAFDDAAGTLYVVSGSGDGVQIIEHAATGPR
;
A
#
# COMPACT_ATOMS: atom_id res chain seq x y z
N MET A 1 2.76 -4.16 22.72
CA MET A 1 1.49 -4.05 21.95
C MET A 1 0.97 -2.63 22.17
N ILE A 2 0.46 -1.97 21.14
CA ILE A 2 -0.13 -0.62 21.24
C ILE A 2 -1.62 -0.80 20.98
N ASP A 3 -2.43 -0.45 21.98
CA ASP A 3 -3.88 -0.56 21.85
C ASP A 3 -4.43 0.63 21.08
N LEU A 4 -5.32 0.34 20.12
CA LEU A 4 -6.07 1.35 19.36
C LEU A 4 -7.50 1.40 19.90
N PRO A 5 -8.02 2.60 20.23
CA PRO A 5 -9.39 2.74 20.78
C PRO A 5 -10.48 2.62 19.70
N GLY A 6 -10.22 1.92 18.60
CA GLY A 6 -11.16 1.69 17.51
C GLY A 6 -10.60 0.81 16.41
N PRO A 7 -11.42 0.39 15.44
CA PRO A 7 -11.00 -0.48 14.35
C PRO A 7 -9.98 0.21 13.44
N ALA A 8 -8.98 -0.53 13.00
CA ALA A 8 -7.99 -0.11 12.02
C ALA A 8 -8.42 -0.56 10.61
N THR A 9 -8.34 0.33 9.62
CA THR A 9 -8.72 0.04 8.23
C THR A 9 -7.54 0.14 7.27
N GLY A 10 -6.57 1.02 7.54
CA GLY A 10 -5.34 1.18 6.78
C GLY A 10 -4.20 1.66 7.67
N LEU A 11 -2.97 1.43 7.24
CA LEU A 11 -1.75 1.80 7.96
C LEU A 11 -0.77 2.46 7.00
N ALA A 12 -0.20 3.59 7.42
CA ALA A 12 0.96 4.23 6.79
C ALA A 12 1.98 4.58 7.87
N GLY A 13 3.27 4.37 7.58
CA GLY A 13 4.36 4.75 8.47
C GLY A 13 5.15 5.94 7.96
N ASP A 14 5.87 6.57 8.85
CA ASP A 14 7.04 7.37 8.49
C ASP A 14 8.31 6.61 8.92
N ASN A 15 9.44 6.97 8.39
CA ASN A 15 10.69 6.32 8.79
C ASN A 15 11.27 6.91 10.10
N SER A 16 10.47 7.64 10.88
CA SER A 16 10.86 8.35 12.09
C SER A 16 10.23 7.80 13.38
N GLY A 17 9.54 6.66 13.29
CA GLY A 17 8.90 6.02 14.44
C GLY A 17 7.46 6.45 14.67
N THR A 18 6.81 7.09 13.69
CA THR A 18 5.38 7.41 13.72
C THR A 18 4.61 6.59 12.71
N ALA A 19 3.47 6.06 13.10
CA ALA A 19 2.52 5.43 12.21
C ALA A 19 1.16 6.16 12.26
N TYR A 20 0.45 6.07 11.16
CA TYR A 20 -0.88 6.66 10.97
C TYR A 20 -1.85 5.54 10.62
N VAL A 21 -2.96 5.46 11.31
CA VAL A 21 -3.93 4.37 11.13
C VAL A 21 -5.30 4.97 10.86
N SER A 22 -5.88 4.70 9.70
CA SER A 22 -7.23 5.16 9.36
C SER A 22 -8.30 4.37 10.12
N THR A 23 -9.39 5.05 10.43
CA THR A 23 -10.55 4.50 11.14
C THR A 23 -11.83 5.23 10.74
N HIS A 24 -12.96 4.83 11.29
CA HIS A 24 -14.22 5.57 11.18
C HIS A 24 -14.10 6.97 11.78
N GLY A 25 -14.52 7.99 11.05
CA GLY A 25 -14.53 9.39 11.47
C GLY A 25 -13.15 10.07 11.55
N GLY A 26 -12.04 9.35 11.35
CA GLY A 26 -10.73 9.93 11.55
C GLY A 26 -9.55 8.98 11.38
N TYR A 27 -8.50 9.25 12.15
CA TYR A 27 -7.29 8.42 12.14
C TYR A 27 -6.58 8.47 13.50
N PHE A 28 -5.67 7.55 13.72
CA PHE A 28 -4.76 7.56 14.88
C PHE A 28 -3.37 8.00 14.45
N VAL A 29 -2.74 8.83 15.27
CA VAL A 29 -1.30 9.08 15.24
C VAL A 29 -0.68 8.19 16.31
N VAL A 30 0.20 7.29 15.89
CA VAL A 30 0.80 6.27 16.75
C VAL A 30 2.29 6.56 16.91
N ASP A 31 2.72 6.89 18.10
CA ASP A 31 4.13 6.97 18.46
C ASP A 31 4.61 5.56 18.82
N LEU A 32 5.40 4.96 17.92
CA LEU A 32 5.91 3.60 18.07
C LEU A 32 6.98 3.51 19.18
N THR A 33 7.68 4.62 19.47
CA THR A 33 8.71 4.68 20.50
C THR A 33 8.09 4.79 21.88
N ALA A 34 7.10 5.69 22.04
CA ALA A 34 6.38 5.85 23.31
C ALA A 34 5.29 4.78 23.52
N GLY A 35 4.97 3.97 22.49
CA GLY A 35 3.92 2.96 22.57
C GLY A 35 2.53 3.53 22.77
N ARG A 36 2.24 4.70 22.20
CA ARG A 36 1.01 5.46 22.44
C ARG A 36 0.31 5.82 21.14
N ALA A 37 -1.02 5.66 21.10
CA ALA A 37 -1.88 6.12 20.04
C ALA A 37 -2.76 7.29 20.49
N VAL A 38 -2.89 8.30 19.62
CA VAL A 38 -3.79 9.46 19.82
C VAL A 38 -4.77 9.50 18.67
N ARG A 39 -6.08 9.52 18.99
CA ARG A 39 -7.14 9.66 17.99
C ARG A 39 -7.24 11.11 17.52
N VAL A 40 -7.43 11.29 16.23
CA VAL A 40 -7.72 12.57 15.59
C VAL A 40 -9.02 12.42 14.82
N ASP A 41 -10.08 13.12 15.28
CA ASP A 41 -11.36 13.16 14.58
C ASP A 41 -11.29 14.20 13.46
N VAL A 42 -11.70 13.79 12.27
CA VAL A 42 -11.68 14.66 11.08
C VAL A 42 -12.98 15.43 11.00
N ARG A 43 -12.90 16.75 10.83
CA ARG A 43 -14.07 17.64 10.75
C ARG A 43 -15.01 17.19 9.61
N ASP A 44 -16.30 17.19 9.87
CA ASP A 44 -17.37 16.80 8.95
C ASP A 44 -17.16 15.38 8.36
N ALA A 45 -16.64 14.47 9.17
CA ALA A 45 -16.41 13.09 8.80
C ALA A 45 -16.98 12.06 9.78
N ASP A 46 -17.90 12.45 10.66
CA ASP A 46 -18.46 11.59 11.73
C ASP A 46 -19.09 10.29 11.20
N ASN A 47 -19.55 10.28 9.95
CA ASN A 47 -20.15 9.13 9.28
C ASN A 47 -19.31 8.62 8.10
N VAL A 48 -18.00 8.92 8.07
CA VAL A 48 -17.10 8.50 6.98
C VAL A 48 -16.23 7.34 7.44
N ASP A 49 -16.31 6.24 6.71
CA ASP A 49 -15.38 5.12 6.87
C ASP A 49 -14.15 5.36 5.98
N PHE A 50 -13.06 5.80 6.58
CA PHE A 50 -11.79 5.91 5.88
C PHE A 50 -11.20 4.52 5.66
N SER A 51 -11.15 4.08 4.41
CA SER A 51 -10.69 2.75 3.99
C SER A 51 -9.18 2.67 3.73
N ALA A 52 -8.53 3.83 3.52
CA ALA A 52 -7.13 3.90 3.15
C ALA A 52 -6.45 5.15 3.73
N ILE A 53 -5.15 5.02 3.98
CA ILE A 53 -4.29 6.11 4.43
C ILE A 53 -2.91 5.97 3.78
N THR A 54 -2.30 7.10 3.43
CA THR A 54 -0.89 7.15 3.01
C THR A 54 -0.24 8.44 3.52
N ARG A 55 1.09 8.44 3.61
CA ARG A 55 1.87 9.62 3.96
C ARG A 55 2.55 10.19 2.72
N LEU A 56 2.47 11.50 2.55
CA LEU A 56 3.11 12.24 1.46
C LEU A 56 4.55 12.65 1.87
N VAL A 57 5.35 13.01 0.88
CA VAL A 57 6.75 13.44 1.08
C VAL A 57 6.85 14.73 1.92
N ASP A 58 5.87 15.63 1.81
CA ASP A 58 5.77 16.86 2.62
C ASP A 58 5.31 16.62 4.07
N GLY A 59 5.13 15.36 4.45
CA GLY A 59 4.73 14.95 5.78
C GLY A 59 3.22 14.89 6.01
N LYS A 60 2.40 15.40 5.12
CA LYS A 60 0.94 15.29 5.22
C LYS A 60 0.48 13.85 5.12
N VAL A 61 -0.72 13.60 5.61
CA VAL A 61 -1.42 12.32 5.45
C VAL A 61 -2.61 12.51 4.53
N ALA A 62 -2.83 11.52 3.66
CA ALA A 62 -4.02 11.44 2.83
C ALA A 62 -4.91 10.30 3.33
N LEU A 63 -6.17 10.59 3.57
CA LEU A 63 -7.22 9.65 3.98
C LEU A 63 -8.21 9.49 2.83
N GLY A 64 -8.53 8.27 2.49
CA GLY A 64 -9.49 7.94 1.45
C GLY A 64 -10.66 7.13 1.97
N SER A 65 -11.82 7.28 1.37
CA SER A 65 -13.04 6.55 1.70
C SER A 65 -13.71 5.95 0.47
N ALA A 66 -14.49 4.91 0.69
CA ALA A 66 -15.15 4.16 -0.40
C ALA A 66 -16.18 5.00 -1.17
N ASP A 67 -16.64 6.14 -0.63
CA ASP A 67 -17.52 7.09 -1.32
C ASP A 67 -16.77 8.02 -2.31
N GLY A 68 -15.43 7.86 -2.42
CA GLY A 68 -14.59 8.67 -3.28
C GLY A 68 -14.11 9.98 -2.66
N THR A 69 -14.25 10.16 -1.35
CA THR A 69 -13.69 11.33 -0.67
C THR A 69 -12.22 11.10 -0.34
N LEU A 70 -11.37 12.06 -0.71
CA LEU A 70 -9.97 12.16 -0.29
C LEU A 70 -9.79 13.40 0.59
N ARG A 71 -9.18 13.21 1.76
CA ARG A 71 -8.79 14.28 2.68
C ARG A 71 -7.27 14.31 2.81
N THR A 72 -6.66 15.48 2.65
CA THR A 72 -5.23 15.67 2.88
C THR A 72 -5.02 16.62 4.04
N LEU A 73 -4.37 16.15 5.12
CA LEU A 73 -4.24 16.84 6.39
C LEU A 73 -2.77 16.90 6.83
N THR A 74 -2.42 17.93 7.57
CA THR A 74 -1.20 17.91 8.40
C THR A 74 -1.43 16.93 9.56
N PRO A 75 -0.44 16.09 9.94
CA PRO A 75 -0.60 15.18 11.06
C PRO A 75 -1.08 15.88 12.33
N GLY A 76 -2.09 15.31 12.99
CA GLY A 76 -2.73 15.90 14.16
C GLY A 76 -3.80 16.96 13.85
N ALA A 77 -3.93 17.42 12.63
CA ALA A 77 -4.99 18.36 12.25
C ALA A 77 -6.32 17.64 12.05
N THR A 78 -7.40 18.31 12.46
CA THR A 78 -8.78 17.84 12.31
C THR A 78 -9.42 18.28 10.98
N ASP A 79 -8.80 19.23 10.28
CA ASP A 79 -9.29 19.80 9.02
C ASP A 79 -8.15 19.85 7.99
N GLY A 80 -8.53 19.80 6.71
CA GLY A 80 -7.59 19.83 5.61
C GLY A 80 -8.28 19.90 4.25
N ARG A 81 -7.48 19.78 3.22
CA ARG A 81 -8.00 19.81 1.85
C ARG A 81 -8.90 18.61 1.59
N ARG A 82 -10.03 18.85 0.96
CA ARG A 82 -10.98 17.84 0.49
C ARG A 82 -11.00 17.80 -1.04
N ALA A 83 -10.91 16.60 -1.60
CA ALA A 83 -11.17 16.32 -3.00
C ALA A 83 -12.24 15.22 -3.09
N ASN A 84 -13.09 15.30 -4.12
CA ASN A 84 -14.04 14.24 -4.43
C ASN A 84 -13.61 13.55 -5.71
N ILE A 85 -13.29 12.27 -5.60
CA ILE A 85 -12.82 11.42 -6.68
C ILE A 85 -14.02 10.65 -7.18
N ARG A 86 -14.22 10.58 -8.51
CA ARG A 86 -15.29 9.78 -9.10
C ARG A 86 -14.93 8.28 -9.16
N ALA A 87 -14.31 7.78 -8.10
CA ALA A 87 -13.84 6.41 -7.94
C ALA A 87 -13.81 6.06 -6.47
N ARG A 88 -13.91 4.79 -6.11
CA ARG A 88 -13.68 4.34 -4.74
C ARG A 88 -12.22 4.54 -4.36
N VAL A 89 -11.96 4.79 -3.10
CA VAL A 89 -10.60 4.81 -2.59
C VAL A 89 -10.40 3.58 -1.70
N ASP A 90 -10.01 2.48 -2.31
CA ASP A 90 -9.78 1.22 -1.59
C ASP A 90 -8.34 1.08 -1.09
N SER A 91 -7.38 1.75 -1.76
CA SER A 91 -5.99 1.82 -1.34
C SER A 91 -5.36 3.13 -1.82
N LEU A 92 -4.39 3.62 -1.06
CA LEU A 92 -3.61 4.81 -1.36
C LEU A 92 -2.12 4.49 -1.35
N ALA A 93 -1.37 5.05 -2.28
CA ALA A 93 0.08 5.05 -2.27
C ALA A 93 0.60 6.42 -2.71
N ALA A 94 1.67 6.91 -2.09
CA ALA A 94 2.27 8.20 -2.41
C ALA A 94 3.64 8.02 -3.07
N GLN A 95 3.89 8.78 -4.13
CA GLN A 95 5.19 8.90 -4.77
C GLN A 95 5.52 10.37 -4.98
N GLY A 96 6.48 10.88 -4.21
CA GLY A 96 6.71 12.32 -4.17
C GLY A 96 5.44 13.05 -3.74
N ASP A 97 5.02 14.02 -4.54
CA ASP A 97 3.81 14.83 -4.30
C ASP A 97 2.56 14.26 -4.99
N THR A 98 2.67 13.11 -5.64
CA THR A 98 1.55 12.46 -6.32
C THR A 98 0.97 11.34 -5.44
N VAL A 99 -0.35 11.34 -5.29
CA VAL A 99 -1.10 10.27 -4.64
C VAL A 99 -1.73 9.40 -5.72
N ALA A 100 -1.45 8.10 -5.67
CA ALA A 100 -2.14 7.09 -6.47
C ALA A 100 -3.29 6.48 -5.65
N ILE A 101 -4.40 6.27 -6.30
CA ILE A 101 -5.64 5.71 -5.75
C ILE A 101 -5.95 4.44 -6.50
N LEU A 102 -6.18 3.35 -5.78
CA LEU A 102 -6.71 2.11 -6.32
C LEU A 102 -8.21 2.03 -6.05
N ASP A 103 -8.98 1.86 -7.12
CA ASP A 103 -10.37 1.43 -7.09
C ASP A 103 -10.42 -0.06 -7.48
N ARG A 104 -10.73 -0.92 -6.52
CA ARG A 104 -10.79 -2.38 -6.75
C ARG A 104 -12.03 -2.79 -7.54
N GLU A 105 -13.12 -2.07 -7.43
CA GLU A 105 -14.37 -2.37 -8.14
C GLU A 105 -14.23 -2.10 -9.64
N GLN A 106 -13.68 -0.93 -9.99
CA GLN A 106 -13.41 -0.56 -11.37
C GLN A 106 -12.09 -1.14 -11.89
N THR A 107 -11.28 -1.74 -11.02
CA THR A 107 -9.91 -2.18 -11.32
C THR A 107 -9.10 -1.08 -12.02
N SER A 108 -9.05 0.09 -11.40
CA SER A 108 -8.36 1.26 -11.97
C SER A 108 -7.43 1.92 -10.96
N VAL A 109 -6.38 2.53 -11.49
CA VAL A 109 -5.48 3.42 -10.74
C VAL A 109 -5.69 4.83 -11.25
N THR A 110 -5.90 5.77 -10.34
CA THR A 110 -6.04 7.20 -10.63
C THR A 110 -5.00 7.99 -9.85
N THR A 111 -4.37 8.98 -10.46
CA THR A 111 -3.40 9.86 -9.79
C THR A 111 -4.03 11.19 -9.43
N ILE A 112 -3.51 11.78 -8.33
CA ILE A 112 -3.81 13.15 -7.91
C ILE A 112 -2.49 13.86 -7.65
N GLY A 113 -2.30 15.01 -8.29
CA GLY A 113 -1.12 15.83 -8.10
C GLY A 113 -1.12 16.61 -6.78
N ALA A 114 0.02 17.24 -6.46
CA ALA A 114 0.19 18.11 -5.30
C ALA A 114 -0.82 19.28 -5.26
N ASP A 115 -1.24 19.76 -6.43
CA ASP A 115 -2.28 20.79 -6.58
C ASP A 115 -3.70 20.26 -6.30
N GLY A 116 -3.82 18.91 -6.08
CA GLY A 116 -5.04 18.15 -5.83
C GLY A 116 -5.95 18.02 -7.03
N ARG A 117 -5.44 18.28 -8.21
CA ARG A 117 -6.16 17.98 -9.44
C ARG A 117 -6.07 16.49 -9.72
N ILE A 118 -7.20 15.94 -10.16
CA ILE A 118 -7.27 14.56 -10.63
C ILE A 118 -6.49 14.51 -11.95
N GLY A 119 -5.49 13.64 -11.98
CA GLY A 119 -4.67 13.38 -13.14
C GLY A 119 -5.24 12.28 -14.03
N GLN A 120 -4.37 11.39 -14.45
CA GLN A 120 -4.72 10.28 -15.33
C GLN A 120 -5.36 9.14 -14.54
N SER A 121 -6.23 8.37 -15.22
CA SER A 121 -6.79 7.12 -14.72
C SER A 121 -6.52 6.01 -15.74
N LEU A 122 -5.97 4.90 -15.30
CA LEU A 122 -5.69 3.72 -16.13
C LEU A 122 -6.29 2.47 -15.51
N ARG A 123 -6.68 1.56 -16.39
CA ARG A 123 -7.11 0.23 -15.96
C ARG A 123 -5.94 -0.55 -15.36
N ALA A 124 -6.18 -1.24 -14.26
CA ALA A 124 -5.22 -2.06 -13.53
C ALA A 124 -5.59 -3.55 -13.60
N GLY A 125 -5.59 -4.09 -14.81
CA GLY A 125 -5.86 -5.51 -15.05
C GLY A 125 -7.34 -5.90 -14.96
N GLN A 126 -7.62 -7.10 -14.48
CA GLN A 126 -8.96 -7.70 -14.39
C GLN A 126 -9.53 -7.71 -12.98
N GLY A 127 -8.69 -7.59 -11.96
CA GLY A 127 -9.09 -7.63 -10.55
C GLY A 127 -7.93 -7.21 -9.65
N ALA A 128 -7.55 -5.93 -9.75
CA ALA A 128 -6.49 -5.35 -8.92
C ALA A 128 -6.86 -5.39 -7.43
N THR A 129 -5.92 -5.77 -6.57
CA THR A 129 -6.18 -5.98 -5.14
C THR A 129 -5.29 -5.17 -4.22
N THR A 130 -4.00 -5.10 -4.48
CA THR A 130 -3.04 -4.40 -3.63
C THR A 130 -2.18 -3.48 -4.47
N MET A 131 -1.89 -2.31 -3.92
CA MET A 131 -1.08 -1.27 -4.57
C MET A 131 -0.12 -0.66 -3.57
N VAL A 132 1.15 -0.54 -3.97
CA VAL A 132 2.19 0.14 -3.18
C VAL A 132 3.13 0.91 -4.11
N THR A 133 3.84 1.89 -3.57
CA THR A 133 5.03 2.46 -4.23
C THR A 133 6.28 1.73 -3.78
N ASP A 134 7.32 1.74 -4.62
CA ASP A 134 8.63 1.19 -4.27
C ASP A 134 9.71 2.28 -4.21
N PRO A 135 10.89 1.98 -3.63
CA PRO A 135 11.98 2.95 -3.54
C PRO A 135 12.52 3.44 -4.88
N ALA A 136 12.24 2.74 -5.99
CA ALA A 136 12.61 3.17 -7.34
C ALA A 136 11.59 4.13 -7.98
N GLY A 137 10.55 4.53 -7.25
CA GLY A 137 9.53 5.46 -7.73
C GLY A 137 8.47 4.84 -8.63
N ARG A 138 8.34 3.51 -8.60
CA ARG A 138 7.34 2.78 -9.38
C ARG A 138 6.11 2.52 -8.52
N LEU A 139 4.96 2.41 -9.18
CA LEU A 139 3.74 1.92 -8.56
C LEU A 139 3.56 0.46 -8.94
N LEU A 140 3.47 -0.38 -7.94
CA LEU A 140 3.32 -1.83 -8.05
C LEU A 140 1.88 -2.21 -7.72
N VAL A 141 1.23 -2.95 -8.60
CA VAL A 141 -0.15 -3.39 -8.40
C VAL A 141 -0.25 -4.88 -8.68
N THR A 142 -0.88 -5.63 -7.77
CA THR A 142 -1.24 -7.03 -8.04
C THR A 142 -2.62 -7.12 -8.66
N ASP A 143 -2.71 -7.76 -9.81
CA ASP A 143 -3.96 -8.16 -10.46
C ASP A 143 -4.22 -9.63 -10.11
N THR A 144 -4.93 -9.86 -9.02
CA THR A 144 -5.17 -11.22 -8.50
C THR A 144 -5.97 -12.08 -9.48
N ARG A 145 -6.99 -11.51 -10.12
CA ARG A 145 -7.82 -12.23 -11.08
C ARG A 145 -7.09 -12.46 -12.40
N GLY A 146 -6.37 -11.47 -12.90
CA GLY A 146 -5.58 -11.58 -14.13
C GLY A 146 -4.27 -12.36 -13.95
N GLY A 147 -3.87 -12.65 -12.71
CA GLY A 147 -2.61 -13.38 -12.43
C GLY A 147 -1.39 -12.59 -12.85
N GLN A 148 -1.30 -11.30 -12.50
CA GLN A 148 -0.23 -10.42 -12.98
C GLN A 148 0.30 -9.49 -11.88
N LEU A 149 1.58 -9.15 -12.00
CA LEU A 149 2.18 -7.96 -11.41
C LEU A 149 2.17 -6.85 -12.48
N LEU A 150 1.53 -5.75 -12.17
CA LEU A 150 1.50 -4.54 -13.00
C LEU A 150 2.43 -3.50 -12.41
N VAL A 151 3.29 -2.91 -13.25
CA VAL A 151 4.24 -1.87 -12.85
C VAL A 151 3.93 -0.59 -13.61
N PHE A 152 3.58 0.47 -12.88
CA PHE A 152 3.30 1.76 -13.47
C PHE A 152 4.41 2.78 -13.14
N GLY A 153 4.65 3.69 -14.08
CA GLY A 153 5.24 4.99 -13.77
C GLY A 153 4.15 5.90 -13.25
N VAL A 154 4.48 6.85 -12.37
CA VAL A 154 3.49 7.68 -11.67
C VAL A 154 3.29 9.03 -12.34
N ASP A 155 4.37 9.62 -12.86
CA ASP A 155 4.34 10.92 -13.56
C ASP A 155 5.12 10.84 -14.88
N PRO A 156 4.42 10.75 -16.03
CA PRO A 156 2.99 10.49 -16.18
C PRO A 156 2.60 9.07 -15.76
N LEU A 157 1.31 8.86 -15.47
CA LEU A 157 0.80 7.52 -15.16
C LEU A 157 0.82 6.66 -16.43
N ILE A 158 1.70 5.68 -16.47
CA ILE A 158 1.90 4.78 -17.61
C ILE A 158 2.09 3.36 -17.12
N LEU A 159 1.35 2.40 -17.69
CA LEU A 159 1.64 0.99 -17.51
C LEU A 159 2.94 0.63 -18.26
N ARG A 160 4.01 0.33 -17.50
CA ARG A 160 5.33 -0.01 -18.05
C ARG A 160 5.51 -1.51 -18.25
N GLN A 161 4.95 -2.31 -17.34
CA GLN A 161 5.10 -3.75 -17.38
C GLN A 161 3.81 -4.43 -16.89
N ALA A 162 3.45 -5.53 -17.53
CA ALA A 162 2.45 -6.49 -17.08
C ALA A 162 3.11 -7.87 -17.12
N TYR A 163 3.42 -8.44 -15.96
CA TYR A 163 4.17 -9.68 -15.86
C TYR A 163 3.31 -10.79 -15.25
N PRO A 164 3.24 -11.97 -15.86
CA PRO A 164 2.47 -13.08 -15.33
C PRO A 164 3.02 -13.55 -13.98
N VAL A 165 2.17 -13.51 -12.97
CA VAL A 165 2.39 -14.08 -11.65
C VAL A 165 1.20 -14.96 -11.34
N PRO A 166 1.30 -16.29 -11.57
CA PRO A 166 0.19 -17.20 -11.36
C PRO A 166 -0.13 -17.39 -9.87
N GLN A 167 -1.12 -18.21 -9.56
CA GLN A 167 -1.46 -18.59 -8.18
C GLN A 167 -1.96 -17.44 -7.30
N SER A 168 -2.82 -16.58 -7.90
CA SER A 168 -3.51 -15.50 -7.19
C SER A 168 -2.54 -14.54 -6.49
N PRO A 169 -1.76 -13.73 -7.22
CA PRO A 169 -0.90 -12.72 -6.61
C PRO A 169 -1.76 -11.73 -5.82
N TYR A 170 -1.42 -11.46 -4.56
CA TYR A 170 -2.21 -10.57 -3.71
C TYR A 170 -1.33 -9.53 -3.01
N GLY A 171 -0.52 -9.95 -2.04
CA GLY A 171 0.41 -9.06 -1.35
C GLY A 171 1.54 -8.61 -2.25
N VAL A 172 1.90 -7.34 -2.18
CA VAL A 172 3.05 -6.78 -2.88
C VAL A 172 3.75 -5.75 -1.99
N THR A 173 5.08 -5.74 -2.03
CA THR A 173 5.90 -4.67 -1.44
C THR A 173 7.19 -4.50 -2.25
N GLY A 174 7.75 -3.29 -2.20
CA GLY A 174 9.03 -2.99 -2.81
C GLY A 174 10.16 -2.95 -1.78
N SER A 175 11.37 -3.31 -2.21
CA SER A 175 12.62 -3.04 -1.53
C SER A 175 13.60 -2.37 -2.50
N ARG A 176 14.77 -1.95 -2.04
CA ARG A 176 15.76 -1.30 -2.92
C ARG A 176 16.20 -2.16 -4.10
N GLY A 177 16.20 -3.48 -3.96
CA GLY A 177 16.68 -4.40 -4.99
C GLY A 177 15.60 -5.28 -5.59
N LEU A 178 14.55 -5.61 -4.85
CA LEU A 178 13.55 -6.58 -5.26
C LEU A 178 12.12 -6.06 -5.06
N THR A 179 11.24 -6.53 -5.94
CA THR A 179 9.79 -6.45 -5.75
C THR A 179 9.29 -7.79 -5.25
N TRP A 180 8.63 -7.79 -4.12
CA TRP A 180 8.10 -8.98 -3.45
C TRP A 180 6.63 -9.15 -3.76
N VAL A 181 6.25 -10.32 -4.24
CA VAL A 181 4.86 -10.64 -4.58
C VAL A 181 4.49 -11.98 -3.96
N SER A 182 3.36 -12.03 -3.26
CA SER A 182 2.83 -13.29 -2.78
C SER A 182 2.02 -13.99 -3.88
N GLN A 183 2.20 -15.31 -3.98
CA GLN A 183 1.31 -16.22 -4.70
C GLN A 183 0.42 -16.89 -3.67
N THR A 184 -0.68 -16.22 -3.34
CA THR A 184 -1.49 -16.50 -2.14
C THR A 184 -2.10 -17.89 -2.14
N SER A 185 -2.54 -18.40 -3.28
CA SER A 185 -3.10 -19.76 -3.36
C SER A 185 -2.05 -20.86 -3.26
N ALA A 186 -0.76 -20.54 -3.46
CA ALA A 186 0.35 -21.48 -3.31
C ALA A 186 1.09 -21.35 -1.97
N ASN A 187 0.75 -20.34 -1.15
CA ASN A 187 1.44 -20.00 0.10
C ASN A 187 2.96 -19.82 -0.10
N ILE A 188 3.32 -19.01 -1.07
CA ILE A 188 4.71 -18.61 -1.35
C ILE A 188 4.83 -17.12 -1.58
N VAL A 189 6.02 -16.58 -1.37
CA VAL A 189 6.41 -15.24 -1.77
C VAL A 189 7.63 -15.31 -2.67
N ILE A 190 7.67 -14.45 -3.69
CA ILE A 190 8.75 -14.38 -4.67
C ILE A 190 9.30 -12.96 -4.69
N GLY A 191 10.64 -12.84 -4.68
CA GLY A 191 11.36 -11.60 -4.93
C GLY A 191 11.80 -11.52 -6.40
N TYR A 192 11.30 -10.53 -7.11
CA TYR A 192 11.62 -10.23 -8.51
C TYR A 192 12.57 -9.05 -8.62
N ASP A 193 13.62 -9.21 -9.42
CA ASP A 193 14.44 -8.10 -9.91
C ASP A 193 13.76 -7.48 -11.15
N LEU A 194 13.44 -6.20 -11.09
CA LEU A 194 12.80 -5.45 -12.17
C LEU A 194 13.79 -4.52 -12.91
N SER A 195 15.07 -4.58 -12.63
CA SER A 195 16.07 -3.62 -13.13
C SER A 195 16.24 -3.64 -14.64
N THR A 196 16.05 -4.80 -15.27
CA THR A 196 16.22 -4.99 -16.72
C THR A 196 14.97 -4.71 -17.54
N GLY A 197 13.86 -4.36 -16.89
CA GLY A 197 12.55 -4.21 -17.53
C GLY A 197 11.81 -5.53 -17.75
N ILE A 198 12.45 -6.67 -17.55
CA ILE A 198 11.84 -8.00 -17.53
C ILE A 198 12.00 -8.54 -16.11
N PRO A 199 10.89 -8.77 -15.38
CA PRO A 199 10.95 -9.32 -14.04
C PRO A 199 11.67 -10.67 -14.01
N LEU A 200 12.73 -10.74 -13.21
CA LEU A 200 13.53 -11.96 -13.04
C LEU A 200 13.38 -12.45 -11.60
N GLU A 201 12.89 -13.67 -11.43
CA GLU A 201 12.83 -14.30 -10.11
C GLU A 201 14.23 -14.50 -9.56
N LYS A 202 14.49 -14.00 -8.35
CA LYS A 202 15.77 -14.13 -7.65
C LYS A 202 15.67 -15.06 -6.45
N VAL A 203 14.59 -14.96 -5.70
CA VAL A 203 14.39 -15.71 -4.46
C VAL A 203 12.93 -16.11 -4.33
N ARG A 204 12.70 -17.24 -3.63
CA ARG A 204 11.38 -17.81 -3.38
C ARG A 204 11.36 -18.43 -1.99
N TYR A 205 10.28 -18.16 -1.23
CA TYR A 205 10.08 -18.72 0.11
C TYR A 205 8.68 -19.31 0.27
N PRO A 206 8.55 -20.46 0.95
CA PRO A 206 7.28 -20.92 1.48
C PRO A 206 6.83 -19.95 2.59
N THR A 207 5.53 -19.75 2.70
CA THR A 207 4.98 -18.81 3.68
C THR A 207 3.89 -19.44 4.54
N VAL A 208 3.48 -18.66 5.58
CA VAL A 208 2.20 -18.88 6.26
C VAL A 208 1.05 -18.93 5.25
N ARG A 209 -0.06 -19.55 5.63
CA ARG A 209 -1.22 -19.66 4.74
C ARG A 209 -1.79 -18.29 4.38
N GLN A 210 -2.23 -18.14 3.13
CA GLN A 210 -2.82 -16.93 2.58
C GLN A 210 -1.96 -15.67 2.87
N PRO A 211 -0.76 -15.56 2.31
CA PRO A 211 0.10 -14.41 2.49
C PRO A 211 -0.50 -13.19 1.76
N ASN A 212 -1.33 -12.41 2.47
CA ASN A 212 -2.09 -11.30 1.88
C ASN A 212 -1.42 -9.94 2.04
N THR A 213 -0.59 -9.75 3.07
CA THR A 213 0.08 -8.47 3.31
C THR A 213 1.57 -8.70 3.47
N LEU A 214 2.34 -7.86 2.78
CA LEU A 214 3.80 -7.88 2.81
C LEU A 214 4.33 -6.53 3.27
N ALA A 215 5.41 -6.55 4.02
CA ALA A 215 6.20 -5.37 4.32
C ALA A 215 7.69 -5.74 4.30
N PHE A 216 8.55 -4.82 3.87
CA PHE A 216 9.99 -5.04 3.82
C PHE A 216 10.72 -3.94 4.57
N ASP A 217 11.61 -4.32 5.46
CA ASP A 217 12.54 -3.43 6.14
C ASP A 217 13.88 -3.46 5.39
N ASP A 218 14.16 -2.41 4.64
CA ASP A 218 15.42 -2.27 3.88
C ASP A 218 16.66 -2.14 4.78
N ALA A 219 16.51 -1.70 6.02
CA ALA A 219 17.63 -1.54 6.96
C ALA A 219 18.05 -2.90 7.53
N ALA A 220 17.09 -3.73 7.91
CA ALA A 220 17.33 -5.08 8.44
C ALA A 220 17.40 -6.15 7.35
N GLY A 221 16.97 -5.85 6.12
CA GLY A 221 16.84 -6.84 5.05
C GLY A 221 15.75 -7.87 5.32
N THR A 222 14.73 -7.50 6.09
CA THR A 222 13.73 -8.41 6.63
C THR A 222 12.39 -8.27 5.92
N LEU A 223 11.85 -9.39 5.46
CA LEU A 223 10.51 -9.46 4.88
C LEU A 223 9.52 -9.98 5.94
N TYR A 224 8.44 -9.24 6.13
CA TYR A 224 7.30 -9.61 6.96
C TYR A 224 6.15 -10.06 6.08
N VAL A 225 5.60 -11.25 6.40
CA VAL A 225 4.50 -11.86 5.66
C VAL A 225 3.34 -12.11 6.61
N VAL A 226 2.22 -11.45 6.39
CA VAL A 226 1.03 -11.56 7.24
C VAL A 226 0.05 -12.53 6.62
N SER A 227 -0.41 -13.50 7.42
CA SER A 227 -1.44 -14.46 7.05
C SER A 227 -2.82 -13.82 6.98
N GLY A 228 -3.53 -13.99 5.88
CA GLY A 228 -4.94 -13.65 5.76
C GLY A 228 -5.88 -14.66 6.44
N SER A 229 -5.37 -15.85 6.82
CA SER A 229 -6.11 -16.90 7.53
C SER A 229 -5.91 -16.89 9.05
N GLY A 230 -5.16 -15.91 9.59
CA GLY A 230 -4.96 -15.78 11.03
C GLY A 230 -3.79 -16.58 11.60
N ASP A 231 -2.89 -17.13 10.77
CA ASP A 231 -1.72 -17.89 11.22
C ASP A 231 -0.58 -17.00 11.76
N GLY A 232 -0.81 -15.69 11.85
CA GLY A 232 0.16 -14.73 12.40
C GLY A 232 1.04 -14.07 11.34
N VAL A 233 2.25 -13.68 11.75
CA VAL A 233 3.25 -13.00 10.93
C VAL A 233 4.50 -13.86 10.84
N GLN A 234 4.89 -14.21 9.62
CA GLN A 234 6.18 -14.84 9.36
C GLN A 234 7.23 -13.76 9.13
N ILE A 235 8.39 -13.94 9.74
CA ILE A 235 9.55 -13.04 9.60
C ILE A 235 10.62 -13.80 8.83
N ILE A 236 11.09 -13.24 7.73
CA ILE A 236 12.15 -13.80 6.90
C ILE A 236 13.32 -12.82 6.92
N GLU A 237 14.32 -13.13 7.72
CA GLU A 237 15.53 -12.31 7.84
C GLU A 237 16.43 -12.50 6.62
N HIS A 238 17.15 -11.43 6.22
CA HIS A 238 18.06 -11.46 5.06
C HIS A 238 17.40 -11.97 3.78
N ALA A 239 16.11 -11.66 3.60
CA ALA A 239 15.27 -12.24 2.56
C ALA A 239 15.83 -12.07 1.12
N ALA A 240 16.53 -10.97 0.85
CA ALA A 240 17.09 -10.71 -0.48
C ALA A 240 18.28 -11.59 -0.86
N THR A 241 18.88 -12.33 0.07
CA THR A 241 20.06 -13.18 -0.20
C THR A 241 19.70 -14.62 -0.55
N GLY A 242 18.44 -15.00 -0.47
CA GLY A 242 17.95 -16.35 -0.70
C GLY A 242 18.05 -17.25 0.54
N PRO A 243 17.35 -18.39 0.54
CA PRO A 243 17.48 -19.39 1.60
C PRO A 243 18.91 -19.95 1.62
N ARG A 244 19.47 -20.04 2.82
CA ARG A 244 20.75 -20.71 3.07
C ARG A 244 20.58 -22.21 3.13
#